data_980ae0ea87f17d8208266ef2440f0814
#
_entry.id   980ae0ea87f17d8208266ef2440f0814
#
_cell.length_a   1.000
_cell.length_b   1.000
_cell.length_c   1.000
_cell.angle_alpha   90.00
_cell.angle_beta   90.00
_cell.angle_gamma   90.00
#
_symmetry.space_group_name_H-M   'P 1'
#
loop_
_entity.id
_entity.type
_entity.pdbx_description
1 polymer ?
#
loop_
_entity_poly.entity_id
_entity_poly.type
_entity_poly.pdbx_seq_one_letter_code
_entity_poly.pdbx_strand_id
1 'polypeptide(L)'
;MIHIAWLGKKSPFCGNVSYGNTITKKLKGRGYKVSFIHFDNPTNKDFSPSHFLGNNPEVSLPYLIKSQVYTIPSPRAERDLRESLALLKPDVVHASLTLSPLDFRLPEICKELNVPLVATFHPAFDSKLRNLTASTQQVTYQLYAPALANYGKVIVFSSSQKQLLQKLGIDENKLVIIPNGVDQNIWKPLASFSNKHNLIKKKIGQARVFLYMGRIVSEKNIETLLKAWKQVKKNKL
;
A
#
# COMPACT_ATOMS: atom_id res chain seq x y z
N MET A 1 7.74 2.55 24.82
CA MET A 1 7.31 1.70 23.66
C MET A 1 6.81 2.67 22.59
N ILE A 2 7.38 2.65 21.39
CA ILE A 2 6.96 3.55 20.31
C ILE A 2 5.57 3.15 19.82
N HIS A 3 4.66 4.12 19.73
CA HIS A 3 3.28 3.96 19.28
C HIS A 3 3.11 4.54 17.87
N ILE A 4 2.72 3.71 16.92
CA ILE A 4 2.52 4.06 15.52
C ILE A 4 1.03 4.08 15.22
N ALA A 5 0.49 5.23 14.79
CA ALA A 5 -0.83 5.29 14.18
C ALA A 5 -0.69 5.00 12.67
N TRP A 6 -1.11 3.81 12.26
CA TRP A 6 -1.04 3.37 10.87
C TRP A 6 -2.35 3.67 10.13
N LEU A 7 -2.33 4.65 9.24
CA LEU A 7 -3.46 4.93 8.34
C LEU A 7 -3.29 4.14 7.05
N GLY A 8 -4.23 3.25 6.72
CA GLY A 8 -4.11 2.39 5.54
C GLY A 8 -5.41 1.72 5.13
N LYS A 9 -5.35 0.88 4.09
CA LYS A 9 -6.51 0.09 3.62
C LYS A 9 -6.60 -1.26 4.33
N LYS A 10 -7.84 -1.69 4.61
CA LYS A 10 -8.18 -3.07 4.98
C LYS A 10 -9.01 -3.78 3.91
N SER A 11 -9.80 -3.02 3.17
CA SER A 11 -10.65 -3.51 2.10
C SER A 11 -10.84 -2.44 1.02
N PRO A 12 -11.27 -2.80 -0.21
CA PRO A 12 -11.21 -4.14 -0.77
C PRO A 12 -9.77 -4.64 -0.93
N PHE A 13 -9.58 -5.96 -1.01
CA PHE A 13 -8.26 -6.58 -1.06
C PHE A 13 -7.43 -6.08 -2.26
N CYS A 14 -6.21 -5.62 -2.00
CA CYS A 14 -5.26 -5.13 -3.00
C CYS A 14 -3.83 -5.17 -2.44
N GLY A 15 -2.84 -4.79 -3.26
CA GLY A 15 -1.43 -4.76 -2.84
C GLY A 15 -1.17 -3.88 -1.61
N ASN A 16 -1.84 -2.74 -1.50
CA ASN A 16 -1.74 -1.86 -0.33
C ASN A 16 -2.25 -2.54 0.95
N VAL A 17 -3.36 -3.29 0.88
CA VAL A 17 -3.88 -4.07 2.02
C VAL A 17 -2.88 -5.14 2.46
N SER A 18 -2.32 -5.91 1.52
CA SER A 18 -1.31 -6.91 1.82
C SER A 18 -0.06 -6.29 2.46
N TYR A 19 0.40 -5.16 1.93
CA TYR A 19 1.53 -4.40 2.48
C TYR A 19 1.24 -3.94 3.92
N GLY A 20 0.13 -3.23 4.15
CA GLY A 20 -0.25 -2.71 5.46
C GLY A 20 -0.36 -3.81 6.51
N ASN A 21 -1.05 -4.91 6.18
CA ASN A 21 -1.21 -6.06 7.08
C ASN A 21 0.13 -6.72 7.42
N THR A 22 1.01 -6.89 6.41
CA THR A 22 2.32 -7.51 6.63
C THR A 22 3.22 -6.64 7.50
N ILE A 23 3.33 -5.35 7.19
CA ILE A 23 4.19 -4.42 7.93
C ILE A 23 3.69 -4.25 9.36
N THR A 24 2.40 -3.98 9.57
CA THR A 24 1.84 -3.78 10.92
C THR A 24 1.96 -5.02 11.78
N LYS A 25 1.75 -6.22 11.21
CA LYS A 25 1.98 -7.49 11.91
C LYS A 25 3.44 -7.65 12.36
N LYS A 26 4.40 -7.32 11.48
CA LYS A 26 5.84 -7.42 11.80
C LYS A 26 6.26 -6.35 12.82
N LEU A 27 5.71 -5.14 12.77
CA LEU A 27 5.95 -4.10 13.76
C LEU A 27 5.46 -4.53 15.14
N LYS A 28 4.23 -5.03 15.24
CA LYS A 28 3.68 -5.60 16.48
C LYS A 28 4.55 -6.72 17.03
N GLY A 29 5.01 -7.63 16.17
CA GLY A 29 5.91 -8.73 16.56
C GLY A 29 7.30 -8.28 17.01
N ARG A 30 7.68 -7.02 16.76
CA ARG A 30 8.92 -6.37 17.24
C ARG A 30 8.71 -5.48 18.47
N GLY A 31 7.55 -5.51 19.08
CA GLY A 31 7.25 -4.77 20.30
C GLY A 31 6.79 -3.32 20.11
N TYR A 32 6.45 -2.91 18.86
CA TYR A 32 5.82 -1.62 18.63
C TYR A 32 4.32 -1.69 18.92
N LYS A 33 3.76 -0.65 19.54
CA LYS A 33 2.30 -0.46 19.60
C LYS A 33 1.82 0.07 18.26
N VAL A 34 0.79 -0.55 17.64
CA VAL A 34 0.25 -0.13 16.35
C VAL A 34 -1.26 0.02 16.43
N SER A 35 -1.75 1.25 16.32
CA SER A 35 -3.16 1.54 16.10
C SER A 35 -3.45 1.59 14.61
N PHE A 36 -4.39 0.78 14.13
CA PHE A 36 -4.72 0.73 12.71
C PHE A 36 -5.95 1.60 12.43
N ILE A 37 -5.77 2.62 11.58
CA ILE A 37 -6.83 3.54 11.15
C ILE A 37 -7.17 3.22 9.70
N HIS A 38 -8.45 2.99 9.39
CA HIS A 38 -8.89 2.65 8.04
C HIS A 38 -10.30 3.17 7.76
N PHE A 39 -10.63 3.24 6.47
CA PHE A 39 -11.98 3.59 6.08
C PHE A 39 -12.90 2.38 6.20
N ASP A 40 -13.94 2.52 7.01
CA ASP A 40 -15.04 1.58 7.14
C ASP A 40 -16.30 2.32 7.59
N ASN A 41 -17.49 1.83 7.21
CA ASN A 41 -18.74 2.34 7.74
C ASN A 41 -19.13 1.44 8.91
N PRO A 42 -18.98 1.91 10.14
CA PRO A 42 -19.42 1.15 11.28
C PRO A 42 -20.94 0.90 11.16
N THR A 43 -21.33 -0.36 11.20
CA THR A 43 -22.75 -0.77 11.15
C THR A 43 -23.51 -0.37 12.41
N ASN A 44 -22.80 0.01 13.46
CA ASN A 44 -23.37 0.54 14.71
C ASN A 44 -22.57 1.75 15.20
N LYS A 45 -23.33 2.75 15.57
CA LYS A 45 -23.02 4.02 16.16
C LYS A 45 -22.11 3.94 17.36
N ASP A 46 -20.85 3.94 17.31
CA ASP A 46 -20.15 4.39 18.51
C ASP A 46 -18.69 4.65 18.19
N PHE A 47 -18.39 5.88 17.88
CA PHE A 47 -17.13 6.49 18.19
C PHE A 47 -17.03 6.52 19.73
N SER A 48 -16.76 5.37 20.34
CA SER A 48 -16.64 5.25 21.79
C SER A 48 -15.17 5.29 22.19
N PRO A 49 -14.80 6.13 23.16
CA PRO A 49 -13.44 6.17 23.72
C PRO A 49 -12.94 4.80 24.22
N SER A 50 -13.84 3.89 24.55
CA SER A 50 -13.49 2.53 24.98
C SER A 50 -12.77 1.69 23.91
N HIS A 51 -12.94 1.97 22.62
CA HIS A 51 -12.23 1.31 21.54
C HIS A 51 -10.71 1.63 21.50
N PHE A 52 -10.28 2.67 22.22
CA PHE A 52 -8.88 3.09 22.30
C PHE A 52 -8.11 2.46 23.46
N LEU A 53 -8.76 1.66 24.31
CA LEU A 53 -8.17 1.11 25.55
C LEU A 53 -7.35 -0.17 25.33
N GLY A 54 -7.30 -0.73 24.12
CA GLY A 54 -6.54 -1.95 23.82
C GLY A 54 -5.06 -1.67 23.48
N ASN A 55 -4.23 -2.71 23.57
CA ASN A 55 -2.80 -2.62 23.18
C ASN A 55 -2.58 -2.26 21.70
N ASN A 56 -3.56 -2.50 20.83
CA ASN A 56 -3.51 -2.22 19.40
C ASN A 56 -4.90 -1.82 18.90
N PRO A 57 -5.40 -0.64 19.25
CA PRO A 57 -6.74 -0.23 18.87
C PRO A 57 -6.89 -0.07 17.37
N GLU A 58 -8.10 -0.31 16.90
CA GLU A 58 -8.50 -0.14 15.53
C GLU A 58 -9.52 0.99 15.43
N VAL A 59 -9.33 1.86 14.43
CA VAL A 59 -10.18 3.04 14.22
C VAL A 59 -10.77 2.98 12.82
N SER A 60 -12.10 3.06 12.74
CA SER A 60 -12.85 3.16 11.49
C SER A 60 -13.21 4.59 11.18
N LEU A 61 -12.86 5.06 9.99
CA LEU A 61 -13.24 6.37 9.46
C LEU A 61 -14.38 6.22 8.46
N PRO A 62 -15.43 7.05 8.53
CA PRO A 62 -16.55 6.95 7.61
C PRO A 62 -16.17 7.40 6.20
N TYR A 63 -16.78 6.76 5.19
CA TYR A 63 -16.54 7.08 3.79
C TYR A 63 -17.87 7.15 3.00
N LEU A 64 -17.81 7.83 1.84
CA LEU A 64 -18.90 7.88 0.86
C LEU A 64 -18.70 6.84 -0.24
N ILE A 65 -17.49 6.80 -0.80
CA ILE A 65 -17.11 5.86 -1.87
C ILE A 65 -15.78 5.22 -1.54
N LYS A 66 -15.70 3.91 -1.72
CA LYS A 66 -14.47 3.14 -1.51
C LYS A 66 -14.28 2.13 -2.64
N SER A 67 -13.13 2.20 -3.29
CA SER A 67 -12.74 1.32 -4.38
C SER A 67 -11.38 0.67 -4.13
N GLN A 68 -10.93 -0.18 -5.03
CA GLN A 68 -9.56 -0.71 -4.98
C GLN A 68 -8.50 0.38 -5.18
N VAL A 69 -8.82 1.44 -5.93
CA VAL A 69 -7.87 2.50 -6.30
C VAL A 69 -7.92 3.67 -5.33
N TYR A 70 -9.10 4.23 -5.08
CA TYR A 70 -9.27 5.46 -4.29
C TYR A 70 -10.38 5.32 -3.24
N THR A 71 -10.38 6.25 -2.28
CA THR A 71 -11.44 6.37 -1.27
C THR A 71 -11.84 7.83 -1.11
N ILE A 72 -13.14 8.10 -1.20
CA ILE A 72 -13.72 9.43 -0.90
C ILE A 72 -14.26 9.36 0.53
N PRO A 73 -13.63 10.08 1.48
CA PRO A 73 -14.07 10.13 2.87
C PRO A 73 -15.43 10.85 2.99
N SER A 74 -16.16 10.56 4.05
CA SER A 74 -17.30 11.40 4.41
C SER A 74 -16.82 12.74 4.99
N PRO A 75 -17.67 13.78 5.02
CA PRO A 75 -17.31 15.07 5.62
C PRO A 75 -16.85 14.99 7.09
N ARG A 76 -17.29 13.94 7.82
CA ARG A 76 -16.91 13.73 9.23
C ARG A 76 -15.53 13.07 9.40
N ALA A 77 -15.01 12.40 8.39
CA ALA A 77 -13.80 11.57 8.50
C ALA A 77 -12.57 12.37 8.96
N GLU A 78 -12.44 13.62 8.55
CA GLU A 78 -11.32 14.47 9.01
C GLU A 78 -11.42 14.78 10.50
N ARG A 79 -12.60 15.15 10.99
CA ARG A 79 -12.82 15.40 12.42
C ARG A 79 -12.58 14.14 13.24
N ASP A 80 -13.17 13.02 12.82
CA ASP A 80 -13.03 11.74 13.51
C ASP A 80 -11.57 11.28 13.55
N LEU A 81 -10.78 11.56 12.49
CA LEU A 81 -9.34 11.32 12.47
C LEU A 81 -8.59 12.19 13.47
N ARG A 82 -8.87 13.51 13.53
CA ARG A 82 -8.25 14.44 14.48
C ARG A 82 -8.49 14.01 15.93
N GLU A 83 -9.74 13.72 16.26
CA GLU A 83 -10.13 13.26 17.58
C GLU A 83 -9.46 11.93 17.94
N SER A 84 -9.42 10.99 16.99
CA SER A 84 -8.73 9.71 17.18
C SER A 84 -7.24 9.88 17.46
N LEU A 85 -6.55 10.69 16.68
CA LEU A 85 -5.11 10.93 16.85
C LEU A 85 -4.83 11.65 18.17
N ALA A 86 -5.67 12.62 18.58
CA ALA A 86 -5.56 13.32 19.84
C ALA A 86 -5.73 12.37 21.06
N LEU A 87 -6.64 11.39 20.96
CA LEU A 87 -6.85 10.37 21.99
C LEU A 87 -5.75 9.31 22.01
N LEU A 88 -5.32 8.84 20.83
CA LEU A 88 -4.29 7.81 20.69
C LEU A 88 -2.90 8.29 21.13
N LYS A 89 -2.61 9.58 20.94
CA LYS A 89 -1.31 10.20 21.21
C LYS A 89 -0.15 9.38 20.65
N PRO A 90 -0.12 9.11 19.34
CA PRO A 90 0.95 8.29 18.76
C PRO A 90 2.26 9.07 18.72
N ASP A 91 3.39 8.37 18.76
CA ASP A 91 4.72 8.95 18.53
C ASP A 91 4.97 9.27 17.06
N VAL A 92 4.25 8.61 16.15
CA VAL A 92 4.34 8.83 14.70
C VAL A 92 3.04 8.40 14.00
N VAL A 93 2.64 9.16 13.00
CA VAL A 93 1.60 8.77 12.05
C VAL A 93 2.26 8.24 10.80
N HIS A 94 1.93 7.01 10.41
CA HIS A 94 2.36 6.42 9.15
C HIS A 94 1.17 6.29 8.20
N ALA A 95 1.15 7.08 7.14
CA ALA A 95 0.14 7.03 6.10
C ALA A 95 0.58 6.10 4.95
N SER A 96 -0.01 4.90 4.89
CA SER A 96 0.04 4.04 3.70
C SER A 96 -0.99 4.58 2.72
N LEU A 97 -0.58 5.55 1.88
CA LEU A 97 -1.47 6.42 1.11
C LEU A 97 -2.52 5.64 0.30
N THR A 98 -3.75 6.09 0.42
CA THR A 98 -4.93 5.36 -0.09
C THR A 98 -5.56 6.00 -1.33
N LEU A 99 -4.92 7.04 -1.89
CA LEU A 99 -5.48 7.93 -2.90
C LEU A 99 -6.82 8.50 -2.44
N SER A 100 -6.75 9.24 -1.34
CA SER A 100 -7.90 9.88 -0.71
C SER A 100 -7.66 11.38 -0.56
N PRO A 101 -8.69 12.24 -0.68
CA PRO A 101 -8.59 13.65 -0.31
C PRO A 101 -8.03 13.89 1.08
N LEU A 102 -8.24 12.96 2.01
CA LEU A 102 -7.70 13.04 3.37
C LEU A 102 -6.17 12.98 3.40
N ASP A 103 -5.53 12.34 2.41
CA ASP A 103 -4.07 12.29 2.30
C ASP A 103 -3.45 13.69 2.19
N PHE A 104 -4.17 14.66 1.63
CA PHE A 104 -3.72 16.07 1.50
C PHE A 104 -3.90 16.88 2.78
N ARG A 105 -4.77 16.43 3.68
CA ARG A 105 -5.03 17.09 4.97
C ARG A 105 -4.13 16.61 6.08
N LEU A 106 -3.53 15.41 5.94
CA LEU A 106 -2.68 14.79 6.96
C LEU A 106 -1.51 15.66 7.43
N PRO A 107 -0.76 16.37 6.54
CA PRO A 107 0.33 17.22 7.01
C PRO A 107 -0.11 18.33 7.97
N GLU A 108 -1.25 18.97 7.70
CA GLU A 108 -1.83 20.00 8.56
C GLU A 108 -2.30 19.41 9.90
N ILE A 109 -3.05 18.33 9.84
CA ILE A 109 -3.55 17.62 11.04
C ILE A 109 -2.40 17.20 11.96
N CYS A 110 -1.37 16.59 11.39
CA CYS A 110 -0.23 16.12 12.19
C CYS A 110 0.62 17.28 12.72
N LYS A 111 0.73 18.37 11.99
CA LYS A 111 1.40 19.59 12.46
C LYS A 111 0.68 20.21 13.64
N GLU A 112 -0.64 20.35 13.58
CA GLU A 112 -1.47 20.86 14.68
C GLU A 112 -1.35 20.00 15.95
N LEU A 113 -1.30 18.68 15.78
CA LEU A 113 -1.16 17.72 16.88
C LEU A 113 0.30 17.53 17.33
N ASN A 114 1.26 18.19 16.66
CA ASN A 114 2.71 18.06 16.90
C ASN A 114 3.20 16.60 16.84
N VAL A 115 2.71 15.84 15.84
CA VAL A 115 3.07 14.43 15.63
C VAL A 115 3.82 14.28 14.30
N PRO A 116 4.99 13.61 14.29
CA PRO A 116 5.71 13.30 13.05
C PRO A 116 4.86 12.49 12.07
N LEU A 117 4.95 12.84 10.77
CA LEU A 117 4.19 12.20 9.69
C LEU A 117 5.13 11.55 8.68
N VAL A 118 4.91 10.26 8.42
CA VAL A 118 5.62 9.48 7.41
C VAL A 118 4.61 8.92 6.43
N ALA A 119 4.93 8.89 5.14
CA ALA A 119 4.11 8.26 4.11
C ALA A 119 4.79 7.05 3.47
N THR A 120 3.98 6.09 2.99
CA THR A 120 4.37 5.15 1.93
C THR A 120 3.55 5.46 0.68
N PHE A 121 4.23 5.75 -0.42
CA PHE A 121 3.62 6.12 -1.69
C PHE A 121 3.57 4.93 -2.64
N HIS A 122 2.38 4.36 -2.82
CA HIS A 122 2.15 3.10 -3.53
C HIS A 122 1.98 3.18 -5.05
N PRO A 123 1.58 4.30 -5.67
CA PRO A 123 1.33 4.34 -7.10
C PRO A 123 2.53 3.82 -7.89
N ALA A 124 2.27 2.86 -8.77
CA ALA A 124 3.29 2.38 -9.70
C ALA A 124 3.68 3.50 -10.67
N PHE A 125 4.89 3.42 -11.19
CA PHE A 125 5.38 4.34 -12.20
C PHE A 125 5.78 3.58 -13.46
N ASP A 126 5.21 3.98 -14.62
CA ASP A 126 5.66 3.55 -15.93
C ASP A 126 6.24 4.78 -16.67
N SER A 127 7.55 4.76 -16.90
CA SER A 127 8.26 5.81 -17.64
C SER A 127 7.86 5.89 -19.12
N LYS A 128 7.24 4.84 -19.65
CA LYS A 128 6.77 4.75 -21.03
C LYS A 128 5.24 4.88 -21.02
N LEU A 129 4.74 6.00 -21.51
CA LEU A 129 3.30 6.26 -21.71
C LEU A 129 2.70 5.29 -22.74
N ARG A 130 2.57 4.01 -22.37
CA ARG A 130 2.13 2.96 -23.29
C ARG A 130 0.61 2.88 -23.44
N ASN A 131 -0.13 3.47 -22.51
CA ASN A 131 -1.59 3.42 -22.51
C ASN A 131 -2.18 4.52 -21.60
N LEU A 132 -3.51 4.69 -21.64
CA LEU A 132 -4.24 5.65 -20.80
C LEU A 132 -3.95 5.51 -19.30
N THR A 133 -3.64 4.30 -18.82
CA THR A 133 -3.30 4.05 -17.43
C THR A 133 -1.98 4.71 -17.02
N ALA A 134 -1.01 4.80 -17.93
CA ALA A 134 0.26 5.49 -17.67
C ALA A 134 0.06 7.00 -17.54
N SER A 135 -0.84 7.60 -18.31
CA SER A 135 -1.21 9.01 -18.19
C SER A 135 -1.88 9.32 -16.85
N THR A 136 -2.79 8.47 -16.38
CA THR A 136 -3.43 8.64 -15.06
C THR A 136 -2.43 8.50 -13.91
N GLN A 137 -1.41 7.64 -14.06
CA GLN A 137 -0.32 7.53 -13.09
C GLN A 137 0.49 8.82 -13.01
N GLN A 138 0.86 9.40 -14.14
CA GLN A 138 1.61 10.67 -14.17
C GLN A 138 0.83 11.80 -13.51
N VAL A 139 -0.47 11.93 -13.80
CA VAL A 139 -1.36 12.90 -13.14
C VAL A 139 -1.39 12.67 -11.63
N THR A 140 -1.46 11.41 -11.18
CA THR A 140 -1.41 11.07 -9.74
C THR A 140 -0.12 11.58 -9.10
N TYR A 141 1.03 11.38 -9.74
CA TYR A 141 2.31 11.89 -9.23
C TYR A 141 2.34 13.41 -9.15
N GLN A 142 1.89 14.11 -10.20
CA GLN A 142 1.82 15.57 -10.22
C GLN A 142 0.88 16.11 -9.14
N LEU A 143 -0.27 15.47 -8.96
CA LEU A 143 -1.24 15.86 -7.94
C LEU A 143 -0.70 15.66 -6.52
N TYR A 144 0.00 14.55 -6.26
CA TYR A 144 0.47 14.21 -4.92
C TYR A 144 1.79 14.91 -4.54
N ALA A 145 2.64 15.25 -5.49
CA ALA A 145 3.97 15.80 -5.19
C ALA A 145 3.93 17.03 -4.26
N PRO A 146 3.07 18.06 -4.45
CA PRO A 146 2.99 19.19 -3.53
C PRO A 146 2.59 18.81 -2.10
N ALA A 147 1.68 17.85 -1.96
CA ALA A 147 1.27 17.35 -0.64
C ALA A 147 2.39 16.55 0.02
N LEU A 148 3.03 15.64 -0.72
CA LEU A 148 4.14 14.82 -0.25
C LEU A 148 5.34 15.67 0.22
N ALA A 149 5.57 16.84 -0.37
CA ALA A 149 6.60 17.78 0.06
C ALA A 149 6.41 18.26 1.51
N ASN A 150 5.18 18.20 2.04
CA ASN A 150 4.85 18.57 3.43
C ASN A 150 4.92 17.40 4.42
N TYR A 151 5.16 16.17 3.94
CA TYR A 151 5.42 15.02 4.82
C TYR A 151 6.85 15.06 5.37
N GLY A 152 7.06 14.52 6.56
CA GLY A 152 8.38 14.43 7.17
C GLY A 152 9.32 13.49 6.39
N LYS A 153 8.83 12.30 6.05
CA LYS A 153 9.50 11.30 5.19
C LYS A 153 8.49 10.62 4.29
N VAL A 154 8.94 10.24 3.09
CA VAL A 154 8.14 9.51 2.11
C VAL A 154 8.90 8.27 1.67
N ILE A 155 8.35 7.11 1.97
CA ILE A 155 8.87 5.81 1.55
C ILE A 155 8.40 5.54 0.12
N VAL A 156 9.36 5.19 -0.72
CA VAL A 156 9.18 4.78 -2.11
C VAL A 156 9.83 3.41 -2.34
N PHE A 157 9.41 2.69 -3.38
CA PHE A 157 9.85 1.31 -3.59
C PHE A 157 11.02 1.14 -4.54
N SER A 158 11.40 2.19 -5.27
CA SER A 158 12.48 2.14 -6.26
C SER A 158 13.19 3.47 -6.45
N SER A 159 14.42 3.41 -6.97
CA SER A 159 15.18 4.59 -7.36
C SER A 159 14.49 5.40 -8.46
N SER A 160 13.83 4.74 -9.42
CA SER A 160 13.09 5.44 -10.48
C SER A 160 11.92 6.25 -9.91
N GLN A 161 11.23 5.71 -8.90
CA GLN A 161 10.15 6.42 -8.21
C GLN A 161 10.71 7.63 -7.42
N LYS A 162 11.84 7.43 -6.71
CA LYS A 162 12.53 8.52 -6.00
C LYS A 162 12.92 9.64 -6.98
N GLN A 163 13.60 9.31 -8.08
CA GLN A 163 14.03 10.29 -9.09
C GLN A 163 12.85 11.08 -9.70
N LEU A 164 11.72 10.42 -9.94
CA LEU A 164 10.54 11.10 -10.44
C LEU A 164 10.00 12.13 -9.44
N LEU A 165 9.86 11.74 -8.17
CA LEU A 165 9.37 12.63 -7.13
C LEU A 165 10.34 13.80 -6.86
N GLN A 166 11.65 13.58 -6.97
CA GLN A 166 12.65 14.65 -6.93
C GLN A 166 12.46 15.64 -8.08
N LYS A 167 12.24 15.17 -9.32
CA LYS A 167 11.95 16.03 -10.49
C LYS A 167 10.66 16.83 -10.31
N LEU A 168 9.73 16.35 -9.50
CA LEU A 168 8.49 17.04 -9.15
C LEU A 168 8.63 17.97 -7.92
N GLY A 169 9.86 18.20 -7.45
CA GLY A 169 10.18 19.18 -6.43
C GLY A 169 10.20 18.67 -4.99
N ILE A 170 10.18 17.35 -4.76
CA ILE A 170 10.31 16.83 -3.40
C ILE A 170 11.79 16.73 -3.02
N ASP A 171 12.14 17.28 -1.86
CA ASP A 171 13.50 17.21 -1.31
C ASP A 171 13.99 15.76 -1.20
N GLU A 172 15.19 15.52 -1.70
CA GLU A 172 15.83 14.19 -1.67
C GLU A 172 15.92 13.61 -0.26
N ASN A 173 16.20 14.44 0.72
CA ASN A 173 16.32 14.04 2.12
C ASN A 173 15.01 13.51 2.71
N LYS A 174 13.87 13.85 2.12
CA LYS A 174 12.56 13.32 2.52
C LYS A 174 12.23 11.97 1.89
N LEU A 175 12.92 11.59 0.82
CA LEU A 175 12.62 10.38 0.04
C LEU A 175 13.51 9.21 0.49
N VAL A 176 12.88 8.15 0.99
CA VAL A 176 13.55 6.95 1.47
C VAL A 176 13.16 5.75 0.61
N ILE A 177 14.13 5.05 0.05
CA ILE A 177 13.87 3.83 -0.74
C ILE A 177 13.80 2.65 0.22
N ILE A 178 12.63 2.04 0.34
CA ILE A 178 12.41 0.78 1.06
C ILE A 178 11.61 -0.14 0.14
N PRO A 179 12.26 -1.08 -0.56
CA PRO A 179 11.57 -2.00 -1.46
C PRO A 179 10.54 -2.87 -0.75
N ASN A 180 9.52 -3.31 -1.47
CA ASN A 180 8.58 -4.30 -0.96
C ASN A 180 9.31 -5.60 -0.59
N GLY A 181 8.96 -6.13 0.55
CA GLY A 181 9.46 -7.41 1.04
C GLY A 181 8.43 -8.53 0.93
N VAL A 182 8.90 -9.74 1.12
CA VAL A 182 8.07 -10.94 1.25
C VAL A 182 8.39 -11.68 2.55
N ASP A 183 7.41 -12.41 3.08
CA ASP A 183 7.66 -13.26 4.25
C ASP A 183 8.33 -14.56 3.78
N GLN A 184 9.62 -14.69 4.08
CA GLN A 184 10.44 -15.84 3.69
C GLN A 184 10.00 -17.16 4.34
N ASN A 185 9.22 -17.11 5.43
CA ASN A 185 8.66 -18.32 6.02
C ASN A 185 7.50 -18.88 5.19
N ILE A 186 6.80 -18.01 4.47
CA ILE A 186 5.68 -18.36 3.59
C ILE A 186 6.18 -18.58 2.16
N TRP A 187 6.99 -17.65 1.65
CA TRP A 187 7.52 -17.66 0.28
C TRP A 187 8.93 -18.24 0.25
N LYS A 188 9.01 -19.55 0.26
CA LYS A 188 10.27 -20.31 0.20
C LYS A 188 10.15 -21.43 -0.83
N PRO A 189 11.27 -21.88 -1.41
CA PRO A 189 11.27 -23.06 -2.25
C PRO A 189 10.64 -24.25 -1.53
N LEU A 190 9.87 -25.04 -2.26
CA LEU A 190 9.39 -26.31 -1.73
C LEU A 190 10.58 -27.25 -1.46
N ALA A 191 10.54 -27.97 -0.33
CA ALA A 191 11.50 -29.04 -0.10
C ALA A 191 11.40 -30.07 -1.23
N SER A 192 12.55 -30.46 -1.78
CA SER A 192 12.65 -31.35 -2.95
C SER A 192 11.94 -32.71 -2.80
N PHE A 193 11.63 -33.09 -1.57
CA PHE A 193 10.97 -34.35 -1.25
C PHE A 193 9.51 -34.19 -0.77
N SER A 194 8.92 -33.00 -0.91
CA SER A 194 7.51 -32.85 -0.52
C SER A 194 6.58 -33.54 -1.52
N ASN A 195 5.49 -34.15 -1.01
CA ASN A 195 4.46 -34.76 -1.87
C ASN A 195 3.90 -33.78 -2.90
N LYS A 196 3.79 -32.49 -2.55
CA LYS A 196 3.37 -31.44 -3.46
C LYS A 196 4.37 -31.22 -4.58
N HIS A 197 5.69 -31.23 -4.30
CA HIS A 197 6.74 -31.12 -5.30
C HIS A 197 6.64 -32.27 -6.30
N ASN A 198 6.51 -33.49 -5.81
CA ASN A 198 6.41 -34.70 -6.65
C ASN A 198 5.17 -34.70 -7.54
N LEU A 199 4.02 -34.24 -7.01
CA LEU A 199 2.78 -34.12 -7.79
C LEU A 199 2.91 -33.08 -8.91
N ILE A 200 3.52 -31.92 -8.62
CA ILE A 200 3.77 -30.88 -9.64
C ILE A 200 4.74 -31.41 -10.68
N LYS A 201 5.85 -32.01 -10.28
CA LYS A 201 6.85 -32.59 -11.17
C LYS A 201 6.25 -33.68 -12.06
N LYS A 202 5.39 -34.56 -11.54
CA LYS A 202 4.68 -35.58 -12.31
C LYS A 202 3.74 -34.97 -13.36
N LYS A 203 3.02 -33.86 -13.02
CA LYS A 203 2.12 -33.17 -13.96
C LYS A 203 2.86 -32.42 -15.07
N ILE A 204 4.00 -31.84 -14.77
CA ILE A 204 4.78 -31.02 -15.72
C ILE A 204 5.68 -31.89 -16.57
N GLY A 205 6.17 -33.03 -16.03
CA GLY A 205 7.14 -33.89 -16.71
C GLY A 205 8.45 -33.13 -16.98
N GLN A 206 8.95 -33.23 -18.21
CA GLN A 206 10.15 -32.52 -18.69
C GLN A 206 9.81 -31.21 -19.45
N ALA A 207 8.56 -30.79 -19.43
CA ALA A 207 8.14 -29.58 -20.16
C ALA A 207 8.75 -28.32 -19.55
N ARG A 208 9.14 -27.38 -20.42
CA ARG A 208 9.49 -26.01 -19.99
C ARG A 208 8.22 -25.30 -19.55
N VAL A 209 8.22 -24.80 -18.32
CA VAL A 209 7.04 -24.15 -17.72
C VAL A 209 7.25 -22.66 -17.65
N PHE A 210 6.29 -21.92 -18.19
CA PHE A 210 6.18 -20.48 -18.06
C PHE A 210 4.97 -20.19 -17.17
N LEU A 211 5.19 -19.63 -16.01
CA LEU A 211 4.15 -19.31 -15.05
C LEU A 211 3.86 -17.81 -15.05
N TYR A 212 2.59 -17.46 -15.27
CA TYR A 212 2.08 -16.13 -14.95
C TYR A 212 1.28 -16.20 -13.65
N MET A 213 1.60 -15.32 -12.70
CA MET A 213 0.88 -15.18 -11.45
C MET A 213 0.51 -13.70 -11.24
N GLY A 214 -0.79 -13.39 -11.28
CA GLY A 214 -1.27 -12.03 -11.13
C GLY A 214 -2.72 -11.87 -11.56
N ARG A 215 -3.25 -10.65 -11.39
CA ARG A 215 -4.61 -10.32 -11.85
C ARG A 215 -4.67 -10.28 -13.38
N ILE A 216 -5.77 -10.74 -13.96
CA ILE A 216 -6.03 -10.59 -15.39
C ILE A 216 -6.68 -9.22 -15.59
N VAL A 217 -5.86 -8.21 -15.88
CA VAL A 217 -6.26 -6.81 -16.07
C VAL A 217 -5.39 -6.19 -17.16
N SER A 218 -5.89 -5.15 -17.83
CA SER A 218 -5.21 -4.51 -18.97
C SER A 218 -3.81 -3.99 -18.63
N GLU A 219 -3.61 -3.47 -17.42
CA GLU A 219 -2.30 -2.99 -16.96
C GLU A 219 -1.20 -4.07 -16.97
N LYS A 220 -1.56 -5.35 -16.87
CA LYS A 220 -0.64 -6.50 -16.90
C LYS A 220 -0.31 -6.98 -18.30
N ASN A 221 -0.98 -6.42 -19.30
CA ASN A 221 -0.72 -6.66 -20.72
C ASN A 221 -0.65 -8.16 -21.10
N ILE A 222 -1.59 -8.95 -20.55
CA ILE A 222 -1.66 -10.42 -20.74
C ILE A 222 -1.81 -10.79 -22.21
N GLU A 223 -2.51 -9.95 -22.98
CA GLU A 223 -2.69 -10.18 -24.43
C GLU A 223 -1.35 -10.22 -25.17
N THR A 224 -0.43 -9.31 -24.85
CA THR A 224 0.92 -9.32 -25.44
C THR A 224 1.70 -10.57 -25.02
N LEU A 225 1.56 -11.01 -23.77
CA LEU A 225 2.17 -12.27 -23.32
C LEU A 225 1.63 -13.46 -24.12
N LEU A 226 0.32 -13.53 -24.34
CA LEU A 226 -0.29 -14.61 -25.15
C LEU A 226 0.13 -14.56 -26.63
N LYS A 227 0.24 -13.37 -27.21
CA LYS A 227 0.75 -13.19 -28.57
C LYS A 227 2.20 -13.65 -28.68
N ALA A 228 3.06 -13.26 -27.75
CA ALA A 228 4.46 -13.71 -27.71
C ALA A 228 4.55 -15.23 -27.54
N TRP A 229 3.73 -15.82 -26.66
CA TRP A 229 3.68 -17.26 -26.46
C TRP A 229 3.26 -18.02 -27.74
N LYS A 230 2.28 -17.48 -28.48
CA LYS A 230 1.89 -18.05 -29.78
C LYS A 230 3.07 -18.08 -30.77
N GLN A 231 3.91 -17.05 -30.80
CA GLN A 231 5.11 -17.00 -31.66
C GLN A 231 6.18 -18.02 -31.22
N VAL A 232 6.46 -18.12 -29.92
CA VAL A 232 7.40 -19.12 -29.36
C VAL A 232 6.96 -20.52 -29.73
N LYS A 233 5.67 -20.85 -29.57
CA LYS A 233 5.13 -22.17 -29.93
C LYS A 233 5.21 -22.46 -31.43
N LYS A 234 5.01 -21.43 -32.28
CA LYS A 234 5.09 -21.57 -33.74
C LYS A 234 6.53 -21.86 -34.22
N ASN A 235 7.52 -21.26 -33.53
CA ASN A 235 8.94 -21.39 -33.87
C ASN A 235 9.62 -22.60 -33.21
N LYS A 236 8.88 -23.49 -32.54
CA LYS A 236 9.38 -24.70 -31.86
C LYS A 236 10.57 -24.44 -30.90
N LEU A 237 10.63 -23.24 -30.28
CA LEU A 237 11.61 -22.86 -29.25
C LEU A 237 11.28 -23.48 -27.90
#